data_93cef9bbe7398765d254b4dfa25ae8e8
#
_entry.id   93cef9bbe7398765d254b4dfa25ae8e8
#
_cell.length_a   1.000
_cell.length_b   1.000
_cell.length_c   1.000
_cell.angle_alpha   90.00
_cell.angle_beta   90.00
_cell.angle_gamma   90.00
#
_symmetry.space_group_name_H-M   'P 1'
#
loop_
_entity.id
_entity.type
_entity.pdbx_description
1 polymer ?
#
loop_
_entity_poly.entity_id
_entity_poly.type
_entity_poly.pdbx_seq_one_letter_code
_entity_poly.pdbx_strand_id
1 'polypeptide(L)'
;MSERERDTAEPTKPTGRERLEALEKTGEYLFHGSPSANIEEFEPRQAHDYDEQTKEAKPDGPPAVFAAPEADTAIFRALVNGAHLVDKTRGHMSRMGVVTENGQKNLHFAANKNSLDGARLPGTKGCVYVFRRSDFTRREEPGKQSEWVSFVPVSPIETITVKPADLPDDIEFLED
;
A
#
# COMPACT_ATOMS: atom_id res chain seq x y z
N MET A 1 3.97 -52.29 20.07
CA MET A 1 4.37 -51.51 18.85
C MET A 1 3.55 -50.24 18.85
N SER A 2 4.21 -49.14 19.18
CA SER A 2 3.55 -47.82 19.20
C SER A 2 3.63 -47.22 17.80
N GLU A 3 2.49 -47.13 17.11
CA GLU A 3 2.35 -46.32 15.90
C GLU A 3 2.44 -44.85 16.35
N ARG A 4 3.54 -44.21 15.94
CA ARG A 4 3.65 -42.75 16.01
C ARG A 4 2.71 -42.18 14.96
N GLU A 5 1.59 -41.65 15.40
CA GLU A 5 0.79 -40.71 14.60
C GLU A 5 1.73 -39.61 14.15
N ARG A 6 2.00 -39.60 12.83
CA ARG A 6 2.60 -38.43 12.19
C ARG A 6 1.53 -37.37 12.16
N ASP A 7 1.66 -36.42 13.05
CA ASP A 7 0.93 -35.17 13.00
C ASP A 7 1.33 -34.47 11.68
N THR A 8 0.57 -34.75 10.63
CA THR A 8 0.66 -34.02 9.36
C THR A 8 -0.14 -32.75 9.55
N ALA A 9 0.47 -31.75 10.23
CA ALA A 9 -0.05 -30.39 10.25
C ALA A 9 -0.20 -29.92 8.78
N GLU A 10 -1.43 -29.65 8.36
CA GLU A 10 -1.68 -29.03 7.06
C GLU A 10 -0.87 -27.72 6.96
N PRO A 11 -0.20 -27.43 5.82
CA PRO A 11 0.53 -26.20 5.65
C PRO A 11 -0.43 -25.04 5.84
N THR A 12 -0.18 -24.17 6.83
CA THR A 12 -0.97 -22.98 7.09
C THR A 12 -0.92 -22.08 5.87
N LYS A 13 -2.09 -21.59 5.42
CA LYS A 13 -2.19 -20.65 4.31
C LYS A 13 -1.37 -19.39 4.61
N PRO A 14 -0.53 -18.87 3.69
CA PRO A 14 0.28 -17.69 3.93
C PRO A 14 -0.59 -16.48 4.26
N THR A 15 -0.10 -15.59 5.12
CA THR A 15 -0.72 -14.31 5.41
C THR A 15 -0.70 -13.41 4.19
N GLY A 16 -1.49 -12.34 4.19
CA GLY A 16 -1.46 -11.35 3.12
C GLY A 16 -0.06 -10.77 2.92
N ARG A 17 0.62 -10.41 4.01
CA ARG A 17 2.01 -9.94 3.99
C ARG A 17 2.98 -10.97 3.38
N GLU A 18 2.96 -12.20 3.84
CA GLU A 18 3.85 -13.25 3.33
C GLU A 18 3.68 -13.48 1.83
N ARG A 19 2.43 -13.46 1.35
CA ARG A 19 2.15 -13.57 -0.08
C ARG A 19 2.71 -12.39 -0.87
N LEU A 20 2.50 -11.17 -0.39
CA LEU A 20 2.98 -9.94 -1.04
C LEU A 20 4.51 -9.86 -1.06
N GLU A 21 5.17 -10.22 0.04
CA GLU A 21 6.64 -10.26 0.11
C GLU A 21 7.23 -11.31 -0.85
N ALA A 22 6.57 -12.45 -1.02
CA ALA A 22 7.00 -13.44 -1.99
C ALA A 22 6.91 -12.92 -3.43
N LEU A 23 5.85 -12.18 -3.77
CA LEU A 23 5.69 -11.54 -5.07
C LEU A 23 6.70 -10.40 -5.28
N GLU A 24 6.92 -9.57 -4.26
CA GLU A 24 7.89 -8.47 -4.30
C GLU A 24 9.31 -8.95 -4.63
N LYS A 25 9.73 -10.07 -4.04
CA LYS A 25 11.06 -10.66 -4.27
C LYS A 25 11.30 -11.05 -5.72
N THR A 26 10.26 -11.33 -6.50
CA THR A 26 10.41 -11.66 -7.93
C THR A 26 10.82 -10.45 -8.76
N GLY A 27 10.48 -9.23 -8.33
CA GLY A 27 10.68 -8.00 -9.07
C GLY A 27 9.77 -7.84 -10.29
N GLU A 28 8.81 -8.72 -10.52
CA GLU A 28 7.95 -8.74 -11.71
C GLU A 28 6.61 -8.04 -11.52
N TYR A 29 6.28 -7.66 -10.27
CA TYR A 29 4.98 -7.14 -9.90
C TYR A 29 5.05 -5.76 -9.28
N LEU A 30 3.91 -5.07 -9.33
CA LEU A 30 3.65 -3.80 -8.64
C LEU A 30 2.36 -3.94 -7.83
N PHE A 31 2.22 -3.09 -6.83
CA PHE A 31 1.16 -3.18 -5.84
C PHE A 31 0.41 -1.85 -5.70
N HIS A 32 -0.91 -1.94 -5.58
CA HIS A 32 -1.78 -0.80 -5.28
C HIS A 32 -2.66 -1.14 -4.09
N GLY A 33 -2.58 -0.34 -3.03
CA GLY A 33 -3.40 -0.50 -1.82
C GLY A 33 -4.69 0.30 -1.89
N SER A 34 -5.81 -0.32 -1.54
CA SER A 34 -7.11 0.32 -1.46
C SER A 34 -7.93 -0.22 -0.28
N PRO A 35 -8.75 0.60 0.39
CA PRO A 35 -9.71 0.11 1.36
C PRO A 35 -10.86 -0.67 0.72
N SER A 36 -11.06 -0.50 -0.58
CA SER A 36 -12.17 -1.10 -1.34
C SER A 36 -11.80 -2.47 -1.91
N ALA A 37 -12.69 -3.42 -1.72
CA ALA A 37 -12.61 -4.75 -2.33
C ALA A 37 -13.27 -4.78 -3.71
N ASN A 38 -13.00 -5.85 -4.48
CA ASN A 38 -13.67 -6.19 -5.74
C ASN A 38 -13.51 -5.15 -6.86
N ILE A 39 -12.37 -4.48 -6.93
CA ILE A 39 -12.04 -3.62 -8.07
C ILE A 39 -11.50 -4.53 -9.19
N GLU A 40 -12.24 -4.63 -10.27
CA GLU A 40 -11.90 -5.47 -11.42
C GLU A 40 -11.00 -4.73 -12.42
N GLU A 41 -11.15 -3.41 -12.52
CA GLU A 41 -10.36 -2.56 -13.40
C GLU A 41 -10.09 -1.21 -12.73
N PHE A 42 -8.89 -0.71 -12.90
CA PHE A 42 -8.46 0.61 -12.42
C PHE A 42 -8.40 1.58 -13.59
N GLU A 43 -9.19 2.64 -13.49
CA GLU A 43 -9.20 3.74 -14.45
C GLU A 43 -8.18 4.82 -14.04
N PRO A 44 -7.45 5.40 -15.00
CA PRO A 44 -6.59 6.56 -14.72
C PRO A 44 -7.36 7.71 -14.09
N ARG A 45 -6.85 8.22 -12.95
CA ARG A 45 -7.45 9.35 -12.22
C ARG A 45 -6.44 10.46 -12.04
N GLN A 46 -6.92 11.70 -12.00
CA GLN A 46 -6.10 12.86 -11.71
C GLN A 46 -5.62 12.83 -10.27
N ALA A 47 -4.32 12.70 -10.08
CA ALA A 47 -3.67 12.93 -8.80
C ALA A 47 -3.38 14.42 -8.59
N HIS A 48 -3.26 14.83 -7.34
CA HIS A 48 -2.92 16.19 -6.96
C HIS A 48 -1.82 16.19 -5.92
N ASP A 49 -0.83 17.06 -6.12
CA ASP A 49 0.15 17.42 -5.11
C ASP A 49 -0.35 18.65 -4.35
N TYR A 50 -0.11 18.66 -3.05
CA TYR A 50 -0.40 19.83 -2.22
C TYR A 50 0.84 20.70 -2.09
N ASP A 51 0.71 21.95 -2.53
CA ASP A 51 1.77 22.94 -2.42
C ASP A 51 1.66 23.63 -1.04
N GLU A 52 2.63 23.35 -0.16
CA GLU A 52 2.64 23.91 1.20
C GLU A 52 2.82 25.42 1.23
N GLN A 53 3.44 26.02 0.21
CA GLN A 53 3.66 27.47 0.13
C GLN A 53 2.40 28.21 -0.31
N THR A 54 1.71 27.73 -1.33
CA THR A 54 0.50 28.36 -1.87
C THR A 54 -0.79 27.86 -1.20
N LYS A 55 -0.73 26.77 -0.43
CA LYS A 55 -1.89 26.06 0.17
C LYS A 55 -2.90 25.58 -0.87
N GLU A 56 -2.45 25.32 -2.07
CA GLU A 56 -3.28 24.87 -3.21
C GLU A 56 -2.92 23.44 -3.63
N ALA A 57 -3.95 22.70 -4.07
CA ALA A 57 -3.77 21.43 -4.73
C ALA A 57 -3.51 21.67 -6.23
N LYS A 58 -2.42 21.12 -6.74
CA LYS A 58 -2.04 21.18 -8.16
C LYS A 58 -2.10 19.81 -8.80
N PRO A 59 -2.53 19.69 -10.07
CA PRO A 59 -2.46 18.41 -10.78
C PRO A 59 -1.04 17.83 -10.78
N ASP A 60 -0.90 16.57 -10.39
CA ASP A 60 0.36 15.82 -10.41
C ASP A 60 0.43 14.98 -11.71
N GLY A 61 0.88 15.62 -12.78
CA GLY A 61 0.96 15.00 -14.10
C GLY A 61 -0.41 14.70 -14.72
N PRO A 62 -0.47 13.92 -15.80
CA PRO A 62 -1.72 13.49 -16.41
C PRO A 62 -2.43 12.44 -15.55
N PRO A 63 -3.74 12.19 -15.77
CA PRO A 63 -4.46 11.12 -15.10
C PRO A 63 -3.75 9.78 -15.26
N ALA A 64 -3.57 9.06 -14.16
CA ALA A 64 -2.85 7.79 -14.14
C ALA A 64 -3.39 6.83 -13.07
N VAL A 65 -3.09 5.55 -13.25
CA VAL A 65 -3.15 4.54 -12.20
C VAL A 65 -1.75 4.45 -11.58
N PHE A 66 -1.66 4.58 -10.27
CA PHE A 66 -0.38 4.53 -9.55
C PHE A 66 -0.19 3.17 -8.89
N ALA A 67 1.02 2.65 -8.94
CA ALA A 67 1.43 1.45 -8.23
C ALA A 67 2.86 1.61 -7.70
N ALA A 68 3.21 0.81 -6.71
CA ALA A 68 4.52 0.81 -6.06
C ALA A 68 5.15 -0.59 -6.09
N PRO A 69 6.47 -0.69 -6.15
CA PRO A 69 7.16 -1.99 -6.12
C PRO A 69 7.22 -2.61 -4.72
N GLU A 70 7.00 -1.81 -3.67
CA GLU A 70 7.10 -2.27 -2.28
C GLU A 70 5.71 -2.67 -1.73
N ALA A 71 5.62 -3.88 -1.18
CA ALA A 71 4.43 -4.39 -0.52
C ALA A 71 4.00 -3.50 0.66
N ASP A 72 4.94 -3.03 1.47
CA ASP A 72 4.67 -2.15 2.61
C ASP A 72 3.95 -0.86 2.24
N THR A 73 4.31 -0.25 1.11
CA THR A 73 3.63 0.94 0.57
C THR A 73 2.16 0.66 0.29
N ALA A 74 1.86 -0.46 -0.35
CA ALA A 74 0.49 -0.83 -0.68
C ALA A 74 -0.32 -1.25 0.54
N ILE A 75 0.26 -2.01 1.47
CA ILE A 75 -0.38 -2.40 2.73
C ILE A 75 -0.74 -1.15 3.54
N PHE A 76 0.21 -0.22 3.69
CA PHE A 76 -0.02 1.03 4.39
C PHE A 76 -1.20 1.81 3.79
N ARG A 77 -1.23 2.00 2.48
CA ARG A 77 -2.33 2.70 1.79
C ARG A 77 -3.68 1.99 1.90
N ALA A 78 -3.69 0.67 1.94
CA ALA A 78 -4.91 -0.11 2.07
C ALA A 78 -5.56 0.03 3.46
N LEU A 79 -4.76 0.15 4.50
CA LEU A 79 -5.20 0.14 5.90
C LEU A 79 -5.23 1.54 6.54
N VAL A 80 -4.21 2.36 6.31
CA VAL A 80 -4.15 3.74 6.82
C VAL A 80 -4.83 4.68 5.81
N ASN A 81 -6.13 4.82 5.97
CA ASN A 81 -6.98 5.43 4.96
C ASN A 81 -8.18 6.15 5.61
N GLY A 82 -8.67 7.19 4.95
CA GLY A 82 -9.84 7.94 5.39
C GLY A 82 -11.12 7.09 5.55
N ALA A 83 -11.22 5.96 4.85
CA ALA A 83 -12.34 5.05 4.98
C ALA A 83 -12.39 4.31 6.33
N HIS A 84 -11.24 4.15 6.99
CA HIS A 84 -11.09 3.40 8.24
C HIS A 84 -11.03 4.27 9.50
N LEU A 85 -11.23 5.57 9.40
CA LEU A 85 -11.18 6.48 10.54
C LEU A 85 -12.13 6.05 11.66
N VAL A 86 -11.63 6.06 12.90
CA VAL A 86 -12.44 5.83 14.11
C VAL A 86 -13.42 6.97 14.29
N ASP A 87 -12.93 8.18 14.18
CA ASP A 87 -13.74 9.42 14.26
C ASP A 87 -13.74 10.11 12.90
N LYS A 88 -14.88 10.04 12.22
CA LYS A 88 -15.05 10.63 10.88
C LYS A 88 -15.16 12.15 10.89
N THR A 89 -15.28 12.78 12.07
CA THR A 89 -15.27 14.24 12.23
C THR A 89 -13.86 14.81 12.30
N ARG A 90 -12.86 13.96 12.55
CA ARG A 90 -11.44 14.30 12.58
C ARG A 90 -10.77 13.90 11.28
N GLY A 91 -9.79 14.70 10.86
CA GLY A 91 -9.11 14.50 9.57
C GLY A 91 -8.26 13.24 9.51
N HIS A 92 -8.11 12.75 8.29
CA HIS A 92 -7.09 11.76 7.92
C HIS A 92 -5.78 12.49 7.61
N MET A 93 -4.68 12.01 8.20
CA MET A 93 -3.35 12.48 7.86
C MET A 93 -2.41 11.28 7.77
N SER A 94 -1.76 11.15 6.63
CA SER A 94 -0.71 10.15 6.42
C SER A 94 0.37 10.67 5.49
N ARG A 95 1.60 10.22 5.72
CA ARG A 95 2.75 10.51 4.86
C ARG A 95 3.53 9.25 4.57
N MET A 96 4.08 9.20 3.39
CA MET A 96 5.03 8.17 2.98
C MET A 96 6.21 8.85 2.29
N GLY A 97 7.38 8.32 2.48
CA GLY A 97 8.58 8.81 1.84
C GLY A 97 9.64 7.73 1.72
N VAL A 98 10.62 8.00 0.89
CA VAL A 98 11.83 7.21 0.78
C VAL A 98 12.97 8.05 1.34
N VAL A 99 13.60 7.56 2.40
CA VAL A 99 14.79 8.17 2.97
C VAL A 99 16.00 7.35 2.53
N THR A 100 17.00 7.99 1.98
CA THR A 100 18.26 7.32 1.64
C THR A 100 19.29 7.60 2.73
N GLU A 101 19.66 6.55 3.47
CA GLU A 101 20.67 6.60 4.50
C GLU A 101 21.79 5.63 4.14
N ASN A 102 23.04 6.12 4.15
CA ASN A 102 24.23 5.32 3.81
C ASN A 102 24.12 4.55 2.47
N GLY A 103 23.45 5.15 1.48
CA GLY A 103 23.22 4.53 0.16
C GLY A 103 22.10 3.50 0.13
N GLN A 104 21.45 3.24 1.27
CA GLN A 104 20.32 2.32 1.37
C GLN A 104 19.00 3.11 1.39
N LYS A 105 18.04 2.67 0.57
CA LYS A 105 16.69 3.24 0.54
C LYS A 105 15.84 2.59 1.62
N ASN A 106 15.32 3.41 2.51
CA ASN A 106 14.39 3.01 3.56
C ASN A 106 13.04 3.68 3.31
N LEU A 107 11.96 2.90 3.42
CA LEU A 107 10.60 3.43 3.41
C LEU A 107 10.30 4.04 4.77
N HIS A 108 9.67 5.20 4.75
CA HIS A 108 9.24 5.92 5.94
C HIS A 108 7.72 6.14 5.89
N PHE A 109 7.03 5.72 6.93
CA PHE A 109 5.58 5.84 7.07
C PHE A 109 5.24 6.67 8.31
N ALA A 110 4.26 7.56 8.17
CA ALA A 110 3.76 8.36 9.27
C ALA A 110 2.25 8.58 9.14
N ALA A 111 1.54 8.62 10.25
CA ALA A 111 0.11 8.93 10.26
C ALA A 111 -0.32 9.51 11.60
N ASN A 112 -1.44 10.27 11.61
CA ASN A 112 -2.01 10.76 12.85
C ASN A 112 -2.75 9.65 13.62
N LYS A 113 -3.03 9.93 14.90
CA LYS A 113 -3.66 8.96 15.81
C LYS A 113 -4.98 8.40 15.27
N ASN A 114 -5.84 9.24 14.75
CA ASN A 114 -7.16 8.83 14.26
C ASN A 114 -7.04 7.83 13.09
N SER A 115 -6.11 8.06 12.18
CA SER A 115 -5.83 7.17 11.05
C SER A 115 -5.22 5.83 11.49
N LEU A 116 -4.26 5.87 12.44
CA LEU A 116 -3.62 4.66 12.97
C LEU A 116 -4.57 3.82 13.81
N ASP A 117 -5.36 4.44 14.67
CA ASP A 117 -6.35 3.74 15.48
C ASP A 117 -7.36 3.00 14.59
N GLY A 118 -7.83 3.67 13.52
CA GLY A 118 -8.71 3.05 12.53
C GLY A 118 -8.07 1.86 11.80
N ALA A 119 -6.83 2.04 11.36
CA ALA A 119 -6.07 0.97 10.69
C ALA A 119 -5.82 -0.25 11.58
N ARG A 120 -5.76 -0.06 12.89
CA ARG A 120 -5.45 -1.09 13.90
C ARG A 120 -6.67 -1.73 14.55
N LEU A 121 -7.88 -1.27 14.25
CA LEU A 121 -9.09 -1.87 14.80
C LEU A 121 -9.22 -3.34 14.39
N PRO A 122 -9.63 -4.21 15.31
CA PRO A 122 -10.01 -5.57 14.96
C PRO A 122 -11.10 -5.56 13.88
N GLY A 123 -10.90 -6.33 12.81
CA GLY A 123 -11.84 -6.38 11.70
C GLY A 123 -11.59 -5.37 10.58
N THR A 124 -10.70 -4.38 10.75
CA THR A 124 -10.25 -3.54 9.64
C THR A 124 -9.59 -4.40 8.56
N LYS A 125 -9.98 -4.19 7.33
CA LYS A 125 -9.47 -4.88 6.15
C LYS A 125 -9.20 -3.89 5.03
N GLY A 126 -8.17 -4.17 4.26
CA GLY A 126 -7.90 -3.53 3.00
C GLY A 126 -7.56 -4.56 1.93
N CYS A 127 -7.39 -4.11 0.71
CA CYS A 127 -7.00 -4.94 -0.42
C CYS A 127 -5.74 -4.39 -1.07
N VAL A 128 -4.82 -5.28 -1.38
CA VAL A 128 -3.67 -4.97 -2.22
C VAL A 128 -3.88 -5.66 -3.56
N TYR A 129 -3.90 -4.86 -4.60
CA TYR A 129 -4.06 -5.28 -5.98
C TYR A 129 -2.68 -5.45 -6.62
N VAL A 130 -2.47 -6.61 -7.22
CA VAL A 130 -1.20 -6.98 -7.84
C VAL A 130 -1.30 -6.81 -9.34
N PHE A 131 -0.34 -6.09 -9.92
CA PHE A 131 -0.24 -5.86 -11.36
C PHE A 131 1.08 -6.38 -11.90
N ARG A 132 1.13 -6.67 -13.19
CA ARG A 132 2.39 -6.92 -13.87
C ARG A 132 3.17 -5.61 -14.03
N ARG A 133 4.43 -5.61 -13.68
CA ARG A 133 5.29 -4.42 -13.84
C ARG A 133 5.33 -3.93 -15.27
N SER A 134 5.26 -4.84 -16.25
CA SER A 134 5.25 -4.52 -17.68
C SER A 134 4.08 -3.65 -18.15
N ASP A 135 2.99 -3.57 -17.36
CA ASP A 135 1.82 -2.74 -17.68
C ASP A 135 1.98 -1.28 -17.21
N PHE A 136 3.10 -0.96 -16.58
CA PHE A 136 3.39 0.36 -16.00
C PHE A 136 4.72 0.92 -16.51
N THR A 137 4.85 2.22 -16.39
CA THR A 137 6.08 2.96 -16.66
C THR A 137 6.54 3.65 -15.38
N ARG A 138 7.85 3.58 -15.10
CA ARG A 138 8.44 4.28 -13.97
C ARG A 138 8.45 5.78 -14.22
N ARG A 139 8.12 6.57 -13.23
CA ARG A 139 8.25 8.02 -13.31
C ARG A 139 9.71 8.44 -13.28
N GLU A 140 10.07 9.40 -14.14
CA GLU A 140 11.45 9.91 -14.27
C GLU A 140 11.64 11.27 -13.58
N GLU A 141 10.56 11.93 -13.15
CA GLU A 141 10.64 13.23 -12.50
C GLU A 141 11.39 13.15 -11.15
N PRO A 142 12.23 14.15 -10.82
CA PRO A 142 12.95 14.20 -9.55
C PRO A 142 11.99 14.04 -8.35
N GLY A 143 12.33 13.13 -7.42
CA GLY A 143 11.52 12.81 -6.25
C GLY A 143 10.33 11.88 -6.50
N LYS A 144 10.05 11.50 -7.73
CA LYS A 144 8.93 10.61 -8.13
C LYS A 144 9.39 9.23 -8.62
N GLN A 145 10.69 8.93 -8.63
CA GLN A 145 11.23 7.69 -9.23
C GLN A 145 10.85 6.39 -8.50
N SER A 146 10.24 6.48 -7.33
CA SER A 146 9.65 5.34 -6.63
C SER A 146 8.25 4.98 -7.12
N GLU A 147 7.63 5.84 -7.93
CA GLU A 147 6.28 5.68 -8.44
C GLU A 147 6.26 5.08 -9.83
N TRP A 148 5.31 4.20 -10.06
CA TRP A 148 5.01 3.62 -11.36
C TRP A 148 3.60 3.98 -11.77
N VAL A 149 3.39 4.25 -13.04
CA VAL A 149 2.12 4.75 -13.57
C VAL A 149 1.68 4.00 -14.81
N SER A 150 0.36 3.86 -14.96
CA SER A 150 -0.28 3.48 -16.22
C SER A 150 -1.25 4.59 -16.64
N PHE A 151 -1.13 5.05 -17.86
CA PHE A 151 -2.03 6.07 -18.44
C PHE A 151 -3.26 5.46 -19.14
N VAL A 152 -3.38 4.16 -19.10
CA VAL A 152 -4.51 3.40 -19.62
C VAL A 152 -5.13 2.56 -18.51
N PRO A 153 -6.39 2.13 -18.63
CA PRO A 153 -7.00 1.23 -17.68
C PRO A 153 -6.19 -0.06 -17.51
N VAL A 154 -6.09 -0.57 -16.29
CA VAL A 154 -5.38 -1.81 -15.98
C VAL A 154 -6.20 -2.69 -15.03
N SER A 155 -6.16 -3.99 -15.27
CA SER A 155 -6.80 -4.98 -14.39
C SER A 155 -5.77 -5.69 -13.53
N PRO A 156 -6.04 -5.89 -12.24
CA PRO A 156 -5.15 -6.66 -11.38
C PRO A 156 -5.16 -8.15 -11.78
N ILE A 157 -4.03 -8.80 -11.60
CA ILE A 157 -3.91 -10.26 -11.80
C ILE A 157 -4.21 -11.06 -10.53
N GLU A 158 -4.13 -10.40 -9.37
CA GLU A 158 -4.42 -10.98 -8.06
C GLU A 158 -4.89 -9.88 -7.10
N THR A 159 -5.79 -10.20 -6.19
CA THR A 159 -6.21 -9.32 -5.10
C THR A 159 -5.94 -10.03 -3.78
N ILE A 160 -5.20 -9.37 -2.89
CA ILE A 160 -4.78 -9.92 -1.60
C ILE A 160 -5.38 -9.09 -0.49
N THR A 161 -6.19 -9.71 0.37
CA THR A 161 -6.72 -9.05 1.57
C THR A 161 -5.63 -8.90 2.62
N VAL A 162 -5.53 -7.70 3.18
CA VAL A 162 -4.62 -7.37 4.27
C VAL A 162 -5.39 -6.87 5.49
N LYS A 163 -4.81 -7.06 6.67
CA LYS A 163 -5.41 -6.76 7.97
C LYS A 163 -4.38 -6.07 8.89
N PRO A 164 -4.79 -5.57 10.06
CA PRO A 164 -3.89 -4.81 10.94
C PRO A 164 -2.54 -5.48 11.24
N ALA A 165 -2.52 -6.81 11.37
CA ALA A 165 -1.27 -7.57 11.60
C ALA A 165 -0.28 -7.49 10.43
N ASP A 166 -0.73 -7.09 9.24
CA ASP A 166 0.10 -6.93 8.05
C ASP A 166 0.75 -5.53 7.94
N LEU A 167 0.38 -4.57 8.80
CA LEU A 167 0.97 -3.22 8.79
C LEU A 167 2.49 -3.25 8.94
N PRO A 168 3.22 -2.29 8.33
CA PRO A 168 4.63 -2.04 8.65
C PRO A 168 4.83 -1.78 10.14
N ASP A 169 5.96 -2.25 10.70
CA ASP A 169 6.24 -2.15 12.14
C ASP A 169 6.50 -0.69 12.58
N ASP A 170 7.24 0.07 11.79
CA ASP A 170 7.74 1.40 12.14
C ASP A 170 6.91 2.51 11.47
N ILE A 171 5.73 2.79 12.02
CA ILE A 171 4.92 3.92 11.57
C ILE A 171 5.06 5.06 12.56
N GLU A 172 5.61 6.20 12.11
CA GLU A 172 5.78 7.40 12.90
C GLU A 172 4.41 8.05 13.22
N PHE A 173 4.31 8.59 14.41
CA PHE A 173 3.14 9.32 14.85
C PHE A 173 3.22 10.78 14.43
N LEU A 174 2.18 11.25 13.74
CA LEU A 174 1.99 12.68 13.42
C LEU A 174 1.05 13.31 14.45
N GLU A 175 1.47 14.45 15.00
CA GLU A 175 0.58 15.29 15.81
C GLU A 175 -0.50 15.93 14.93
N ASP A 176 -1.72 16.04 15.48
CA ASP A 176 -2.88 16.65 14.79
C ASP A 176 -2.71 18.16 14.62
#